data_7b6fb3730fbe8e7d5b9b6447370d5199
#
_entry.id   7b6fb3730fbe8e7d5b9b6447370d5199
#
_cell.length_a   1.000
_cell.length_b   1.000
_cell.length_c   1.000
_cell.angle_alpha   90.00
_cell.angle_beta   90.00
_cell.angle_gamma   90.00
#
_symmetry.space_group_name_H-M   'P 1'
#
loop_
_entity.id
_entity.type
_entity.pdbx_description
1 polymer ?
#
loop_
_entity_poly.entity_id
_entity_poly.type
_entity_poly.pdbx_seq_one_letter_code
_entity_poly.pdbx_strand_id
1 'polypeptide(L)'
;MPLQSSLPLDGSDSPAAMAGRLALPVPDGHLDELRLPDGTLRAPWARFFSELGEQGDLGNLSPDALAARAAAVARQIRDNGVTYNVYADQGGGARAWQLELLPFLIAEEDWAVIERGAAQRATLANAIMADIYGPQTLLTRGLLPPGLVYGHPGYMRPLKGYQPPGGSFLQTMAIDLVHTDDGWTVIAHRTETPSGMGYALENRLIISGQFADAFREMRVRRLPPAFAQLISTLAHAPLVAGADEGTSLPSSGGLHIVLLSPGPFNETYFEHTFLARYLGITLVEGRDLTVRNDMVYLKTFGGLERVDVILRRLDDVFCDPLELRSDSTIGVPGLLEAMRAGNVMVSNVPGAGFLESPAIHGFLPGIARALLDERLILPAVSSWWCGEAAAQDEAMSTLTEAFVMPTYPRVPGEPRLGMERGLQPLEDWRARIAETPDRYTLQAPLPLSHTPCWEPDGRGGGRIGSRASMLRVFAIADGNGGWQVMPGGFMRLAPPRLDAVSMQLGGTSADTWVLSSQTSGAVPLAARSGLAAAPDDWLESTQVSALVPPSCIDTASSRGGASLMNPPGMTCQPPLPSAMANTRSMAAREPMRPPPRPSGSQHGVCESGSGACSV
;
A
#
# COMPACT_ATOMS: atom_id res chain seq x y z
N MET A 1 -32.13 30.04 -12.65
CA MET A 1 -33.40 29.29 -12.58
C MET A 1 -33.16 28.12 -11.62
N PRO A 2 -33.90 27.98 -10.54
CA PRO A 2 -33.73 26.87 -9.62
C PRO A 2 -34.57 25.71 -10.12
N LEU A 3 -33.90 24.58 -10.47
CA LEU A 3 -34.58 23.31 -10.65
C LEU A 3 -34.83 22.67 -9.29
N GLN A 4 -35.95 23.04 -8.67
CA GLN A 4 -36.62 22.18 -7.72
C GLN A 4 -37.34 21.10 -8.53
N SER A 5 -36.93 19.86 -8.41
CA SER A 5 -37.78 18.71 -8.63
C SER A 5 -37.45 17.66 -7.57
N SER A 6 -38.14 17.72 -6.45
CA SER A 6 -38.47 16.52 -5.71
C SER A 6 -39.35 15.67 -6.62
N LEU A 7 -38.72 14.67 -7.30
CA LEU A 7 -39.48 13.67 -8.04
C LEU A 7 -40.33 12.89 -7.04
N PRO A 8 -41.65 12.76 -7.27
CA PRO A 8 -42.48 11.89 -6.46
C PRO A 8 -41.96 10.44 -6.65
N LEU A 9 -41.76 9.76 -5.53
CA LEU A 9 -41.49 8.34 -5.50
C LEU A 9 -42.77 7.60 -5.88
N ASP A 10 -42.94 7.27 -7.15
CA ASP A 10 -43.98 6.35 -7.57
C ASP A 10 -43.61 4.96 -7.04
N GLY A 11 -44.46 4.37 -6.19
CA GLY A 11 -44.23 3.12 -5.48
C GLY A 11 -44.15 1.86 -6.37
N SER A 12 -43.91 2.04 -7.67
CA SER A 12 -43.77 0.96 -8.68
C SER A 12 -42.32 0.73 -9.12
N ASP A 13 -41.36 1.55 -8.68
CA ASP A 13 -39.99 1.47 -9.15
C ASP A 13 -39.17 0.41 -8.42
N SER A 14 -38.44 -0.44 -9.17
CA SER A 14 -37.49 -1.35 -8.56
C SER A 14 -36.33 -0.58 -7.92
N PRO A 15 -35.70 -1.11 -6.84
CA PRO A 15 -34.52 -0.50 -6.23
C PRO A 15 -33.40 -0.18 -7.22
N ALA A 16 -33.21 -1.04 -8.22
CA ALA A 16 -32.26 -0.85 -9.29
C ALA A 16 -32.61 0.36 -10.20
N ALA A 17 -33.89 0.56 -10.53
CA ALA A 17 -34.34 1.71 -11.30
C ALA A 17 -34.13 3.02 -10.53
N MET A 18 -34.35 3.02 -9.23
CA MET A 18 -34.15 4.17 -8.34
C MET A 18 -32.66 4.53 -8.24
N ALA A 19 -31.78 3.54 -8.03
CA ALA A 19 -30.33 3.73 -8.02
C ALA A 19 -29.82 4.27 -9.37
N GLY A 20 -30.34 3.74 -10.47
CA GLY A 20 -30.02 4.20 -11.83
C GLY A 20 -30.35 5.67 -12.08
N ARG A 21 -31.44 6.19 -11.49
CA ARG A 21 -31.80 7.63 -11.60
C ARG A 21 -30.94 8.55 -10.74
N LEU A 22 -30.42 8.05 -9.60
CA LEU A 22 -29.53 8.81 -8.72
C LEU A 22 -28.11 8.92 -9.27
N ALA A 23 -27.72 8.05 -10.21
CA ALA A 23 -26.35 7.95 -10.71
C ALA A 23 -26.11 8.87 -11.91
N LEU A 24 -25.02 9.63 -11.85
CA LEU A 24 -24.51 10.45 -12.96
C LEU A 24 -23.87 9.58 -14.06
N PRO A 25 -23.90 10.04 -15.34
CA PRO A 25 -23.16 9.36 -16.39
C PRO A 25 -21.66 9.47 -16.17
N VAL A 26 -20.93 8.47 -16.65
CA VAL A 26 -19.47 8.45 -16.71
C VAL A 26 -19.01 9.24 -17.94
N PRO A 27 -17.83 9.90 -17.91
CA PRO A 27 -17.27 10.56 -19.08
C PRO A 27 -17.07 9.59 -20.25
N ASP A 28 -17.23 10.09 -21.49
CA ASP A 28 -17.06 9.30 -22.71
C ASP A 28 -15.65 8.69 -22.77
N GLY A 29 -15.56 7.44 -23.24
CA GLY A 29 -14.30 6.71 -23.39
C GLY A 29 -13.78 6.04 -22.10
N HIS A 30 -14.55 6.07 -21.02
CA HIS A 30 -14.22 5.39 -19.76
C HIS A 30 -15.22 4.27 -19.47
N LEU A 31 -14.71 3.14 -18.98
CA LEU A 31 -15.54 2.02 -18.54
C LEU A 31 -16.38 2.43 -17.32
N ASP A 32 -17.71 2.26 -17.40
CA ASP A 32 -18.62 2.44 -16.27
C ASP A 32 -18.72 1.14 -15.47
N GLU A 33 -18.25 1.17 -14.23
CA GLU A 33 -18.33 0.02 -13.31
C GLU A 33 -19.74 -0.21 -12.78
N LEU A 34 -20.61 0.77 -12.90
CA LEU A 34 -21.99 0.68 -12.45
C LEU A 34 -22.93 0.14 -13.55
N ARG A 35 -22.74 0.57 -14.80
CA ARG A 35 -23.67 0.32 -15.92
C ARG A 35 -22.99 -0.36 -17.08
N LEU A 36 -23.82 -1.06 -17.85
CA LEU A 36 -23.49 -1.53 -19.19
C LEU A 36 -23.71 -0.41 -20.22
N PRO A 37 -23.16 -0.54 -21.44
CA PRO A 37 -23.33 0.47 -22.49
C PRO A 37 -24.80 0.78 -22.87
N ASP A 38 -25.70 -0.15 -22.62
CA ASP A 38 -27.15 0.03 -22.85
C ASP A 38 -27.85 0.80 -21.72
N GLY A 39 -27.09 1.22 -20.67
CA GLY A 39 -27.57 1.95 -19.52
C GLY A 39 -28.14 1.09 -18.40
N THR A 40 -28.22 -0.24 -18.57
CA THR A 40 -28.65 -1.16 -17.52
C THR A 40 -27.56 -1.32 -16.45
N LEU A 41 -27.95 -1.60 -15.21
CA LEU A 41 -26.98 -1.87 -14.14
C LEU A 41 -26.25 -3.18 -14.39
N ARG A 42 -24.94 -3.22 -14.13
CA ARG A 42 -24.18 -4.47 -14.08
C ARG A 42 -24.75 -5.39 -13.01
N ALA A 43 -24.74 -6.69 -13.24
CA ALA A 43 -25.37 -7.68 -12.38
C ALA A 43 -24.97 -7.57 -10.88
N PRO A 44 -23.68 -7.36 -10.49
CA PRO A 44 -23.32 -7.14 -9.10
C PRO A 44 -24.04 -5.94 -8.46
N TRP A 45 -24.14 -4.84 -9.19
CA TRP A 45 -24.77 -3.62 -8.70
C TRP A 45 -26.31 -3.74 -8.65
N ALA A 46 -26.92 -4.36 -9.66
CA ALA A 46 -28.35 -4.64 -9.64
C ALA A 46 -28.72 -5.46 -8.40
N ARG A 47 -27.91 -6.50 -8.08
CA ARG A 47 -28.09 -7.31 -6.89
C ARG A 47 -27.88 -6.51 -5.60
N PHE A 48 -26.80 -5.72 -5.50
CA PHE A 48 -26.52 -4.89 -4.32
C PHE A 48 -27.69 -3.95 -3.99
N PHE A 49 -28.21 -3.26 -4.96
CA PHE A 49 -29.33 -2.35 -4.74
C PHE A 49 -30.64 -3.08 -4.44
N SER A 50 -30.86 -4.27 -5.03
CA SER A 50 -32.01 -5.11 -4.67
C SER A 50 -31.95 -5.55 -3.21
N GLU A 51 -30.80 -6.05 -2.73
CA GLU A 51 -30.61 -6.44 -1.32
C GLU A 51 -30.86 -5.28 -0.35
N LEU A 52 -30.47 -4.05 -0.73
CA LEU A 52 -30.76 -2.86 0.09
C LEU A 52 -32.26 -2.53 0.13
N GLY A 53 -33.01 -2.83 -0.93
CA GLY A 53 -34.45 -2.53 -1.04
C GLY A 53 -35.38 -3.63 -0.55
N GLU A 54 -34.98 -4.92 -0.61
CA GLU A 54 -35.82 -6.07 -0.29
C GLU A 54 -36.11 -6.24 1.21
N GLN A 55 -35.35 -5.59 2.08
CA GLN A 55 -35.59 -5.64 3.52
C GLN A 55 -36.75 -4.75 3.99
N GLY A 56 -37.66 -4.43 3.06
CA GLY A 56 -38.95 -3.81 3.37
C GLY A 56 -38.91 -2.30 3.50
N ASP A 57 -37.75 -1.68 3.28
CA ASP A 57 -37.61 -0.22 3.38
C ASP A 57 -36.83 0.38 2.21
N LEU A 58 -37.54 0.77 1.14
CA LEU A 58 -37.00 1.60 0.06
C LEU A 58 -36.35 2.89 0.59
N GLY A 59 -36.65 3.28 1.85
CA GLY A 59 -36.00 4.36 2.56
C GLY A 59 -34.50 4.16 2.72
N ASN A 60 -33.99 2.93 2.71
CA ASN A 60 -32.56 2.64 2.76
C ASN A 60 -31.75 3.17 1.57
N LEU A 61 -32.42 3.41 0.42
CA LEU A 61 -31.84 4.01 -0.78
C LEU A 61 -32.16 5.50 -0.91
N SER A 62 -32.87 6.09 0.06
CA SER A 62 -33.11 7.53 0.05
C SER A 62 -31.79 8.30 0.17
N PRO A 63 -31.68 9.48 -0.47
CA PRO A 63 -30.48 10.33 -0.32
C PRO A 63 -30.13 10.62 1.14
N ASP A 64 -31.12 10.80 1.99
CA ASP A 64 -30.94 11.08 3.43
C ASP A 64 -30.36 9.87 4.17
N ALA A 65 -30.83 8.65 3.87
CA ALA A 65 -30.33 7.42 4.48
C ALA A 65 -28.87 7.15 4.08
N LEU A 66 -28.55 7.32 2.79
CA LEU A 66 -27.18 7.18 2.30
C LEU A 66 -26.25 8.26 2.89
N ALA A 67 -26.70 9.50 3.01
CA ALA A 67 -25.96 10.57 3.66
C ALA A 67 -25.71 10.27 5.14
N ALA A 68 -26.70 9.73 5.86
CA ALA A 68 -26.54 9.33 7.27
C ALA A 68 -25.50 8.21 7.43
N ARG A 69 -25.49 7.21 6.55
CA ARG A 69 -24.48 6.13 6.52
C ARG A 69 -23.08 6.68 6.19
N ALA A 70 -22.95 7.57 5.21
CA ALA A 70 -21.68 8.21 4.87
C ALA A 70 -21.13 9.03 6.06
N ALA A 71 -22.00 9.75 6.77
CA ALA A 71 -21.63 10.46 8.00
C ALA A 71 -21.22 9.50 9.13
N ALA A 72 -21.84 8.31 9.23
CA ALA A 72 -21.45 7.28 10.18
C ALA A 72 -20.07 6.69 9.86
N VAL A 73 -19.79 6.39 8.58
CA VAL A 73 -18.44 5.98 8.10
C VAL A 73 -17.39 7.02 8.49
N ALA A 74 -17.63 8.29 8.18
CA ALA A 74 -16.71 9.37 8.51
C ALA A 74 -16.48 9.55 10.02
N ARG A 75 -17.49 9.30 10.86
CA ARG A 75 -17.33 9.28 12.33
C ARG A 75 -16.47 8.10 12.75
N GLN A 76 -16.77 6.90 12.29
CA GLN A 76 -16.05 5.68 12.67
C GLN A 76 -14.57 5.75 12.28
N ILE A 77 -14.24 6.31 11.11
CA ILE A 77 -12.84 6.58 10.69
C ILE A 77 -12.13 7.47 11.73
N ARG A 78 -12.78 8.54 12.19
CA ARG A 78 -12.19 9.43 13.21
C ARG A 78 -12.06 8.75 14.57
N ASP A 79 -13.11 8.03 15.00
CA ASP A 79 -13.14 7.35 16.29
C ASP A 79 -12.10 6.23 16.38
N ASN A 80 -11.85 5.51 15.26
CA ASN A 80 -10.81 4.50 15.13
C ASN A 80 -9.40 5.09 14.93
N GLY A 81 -9.27 6.41 14.76
CA GLY A 81 -8.00 7.10 14.55
C GLY A 81 -7.32 6.73 13.24
N VAL A 82 -8.09 6.38 12.20
CA VAL A 82 -7.54 5.99 10.90
C VAL A 82 -6.99 7.21 10.19
N THR A 83 -5.68 7.24 9.99
CA THR A 83 -4.97 8.39 9.40
C THR A 83 -4.06 7.97 8.26
N TYR A 84 -3.79 8.94 7.39
CA TYR A 84 -2.75 8.87 6.38
C TYR A 84 -1.93 10.16 6.48
N ASN A 85 -0.65 10.04 6.87
CA ASN A 85 0.19 11.17 7.27
C ASN A 85 0.91 11.78 6.07
N VAL A 86 0.19 12.49 5.21
CA VAL A 86 0.79 13.20 4.08
C VAL A 86 1.66 14.34 4.60
N TYR A 87 2.92 14.39 4.17
CA TYR A 87 3.89 15.45 4.55
C TYR A 87 4.22 15.51 6.06
N ALA A 88 4.18 14.39 6.75
CA ALA A 88 4.58 14.32 8.16
C ALA A 88 6.02 14.82 8.39
N ASP A 89 6.91 14.61 7.42
CA ASP A 89 8.29 15.11 7.36
C ASP A 89 8.39 16.63 7.21
N GLN A 90 7.34 17.31 6.72
CA GLN A 90 7.26 18.76 6.55
C GLN A 90 6.44 19.45 7.64
N GLY A 91 6.11 18.75 8.72
CA GLY A 91 5.27 19.27 9.80
C GLY A 91 3.79 19.35 9.46
N GLY A 92 3.35 18.67 8.40
CA GLY A 92 1.94 18.50 8.04
C GLY A 92 1.23 17.63 9.07
N GLY A 93 -0.01 18.00 9.43
CA GLY A 93 -0.84 17.22 10.35
C GLY A 93 -1.29 15.89 9.74
N ALA A 94 -1.57 14.91 10.60
CA ALA A 94 -2.20 13.67 10.21
C ALA A 94 -3.55 13.97 9.53
N ARG A 95 -3.74 13.45 8.31
CA ARG A 95 -5.00 13.57 7.59
C ARG A 95 -5.88 12.37 7.92
N ALA A 96 -7.14 12.62 8.29
CA ALA A 96 -8.10 11.54 8.44
C ALA A 96 -8.26 10.76 7.11
N TRP A 97 -8.29 9.45 7.22
CA TRP A 97 -8.54 8.56 6.09
C TRP A 97 -9.87 8.90 5.41
N GLN A 98 -9.90 8.79 4.10
CA GLN A 98 -11.11 9.04 3.30
C GLN A 98 -11.63 7.70 2.78
N LEU A 99 -12.81 7.29 3.24
CA LEU A 99 -13.45 6.03 2.83
C LEU A 99 -14.81 6.33 2.18
N GLU A 100 -14.97 5.81 0.97
CA GLU A 100 -16.24 5.87 0.24
C GLU A 100 -17.28 4.95 0.88
N LEU A 101 -18.54 5.38 0.80
CA LEU A 101 -19.65 4.59 1.32
C LEU A 101 -19.92 3.35 0.50
N LEU A 102 -19.90 3.48 -0.84
CA LEU A 102 -20.22 2.37 -1.73
C LEU A 102 -19.00 1.47 -1.93
N PRO A 103 -19.12 0.14 -1.71
CA PRO A 103 -18.04 -0.79 -1.99
C PRO A 103 -17.84 -0.97 -3.49
N PHE A 104 -16.63 -1.32 -3.91
CA PHE A 104 -16.37 -1.80 -5.26
C PHE A 104 -16.73 -3.29 -5.36
N LEU A 105 -17.55 -3.66 -6.33
CA LEU A 105 -18.07 -5.02 -6.47
C LEU A 105 -17.36 -5.76 -7.60
N ILE A 106 -16.82 -6.94 -7.30
CA ILE A 106 -16.15 -7.80 -8.29
C ILE A 106 -16.90 -9.12 -8.38
N ALA A 107 -17.33 -9.50 -9.59
CA ALA A 107 -17.93 -10.79 -9.86
C ALA A 107 -16.92 -11.93 -9.65
N GLU A 108 -17.40 -13.14 -9.39
CA GLU A 108 -16.55 -14.31 -9.13
C GLU A 108 -15.66 -14.64 -10.33
N GLU A 109 -16.19 -14.49 -11.53
CA GLU A 109 -15.51 -14.78 -12.80
C GLU A 109 -14.33 -13.82 -13.02
N ASP A 110 -14.55 -12.54 -12.80
CA ASP A 110 -13.51 -11.50 -12.92
C ASP A 110 -12.43 -11.74 -11.86
N TRP A 111 -12.85 -12.03 -10.62
CA TRP A 111 -11.92 -12.32 -9.55
C TRP A 111 -11.06 -13.54 -9.84
N ALA A 112 -11.60 -14.60 -10.43
CA ALA A 112 -10.85 -15.79 -10.78
C ALA A 112 -9.70 -15.50 -11.77
N VAL A 113 -9.86 -14.52 -12.67
CA VAL A 113 -8.78 -14.06 -13.56
C VAL A 113 -7.74 -13.27 -12.79
N ILE A 114 -8.17 -12.33 -11.95
CA ILE A 114 -7.29 -11.51 -11.10
C ILE A 114 -6.47 -12.42 -10.17
N GLU A 115 -7.11 -13.36 -9.48
CA GLU A 115 -6.49 -14.27 -8.50
C GLU A 115 -5.37 -15.09 -9.14
N ARG A 116 -5.65 -15.76 -10.28
CA ARG A 116 -4.65 -16.54 -11.00
C ARG A 116 -3.51 -15.69 -11.55
N GLY A 117 -3.86 -14.55 -12.16
CA GLY A 117 -2.84 -13.68 -12.75
C GLY A 117 -1.97 -12.98 -11.72
N ALA A 118 -2.54 -12.63 -10.55
CA ALA A 118 -1.76 -12.06 -9.44
C ALA A 118 -0.82 -13.10 -8.83
N ALA A 119 -1.27 -14.34 -8.61
CA ALA A 119 -0.43 -15.44 -8.15
C ALA A 119 0.71 -15.74 -9.13
N GLN A 120 0.43 -15.79 -10.44
CA GLN A 120 1.45 -15.97 -11.47
C GLN A 120 2.51 -14.87 -11.44
N ARG A 121 2.08 -13.59 -11.31
CA ARG A 121 3.02 -12.46 -11.26
C ARG A 121 3.87 -12.47 -10.01
N ALA A 122 3.33 -12.89 -8.88
CA ALA A 122 4.10 -13.03 -7.64
C ALA A 122 5.14 -14.17 -7.75
N THR A 123 4.76 -15.29 -8.35
CA THR A 123 5.69 -16.36 -8.68
C THR A 123 6.81 -15.87 -9.59
N LEU A 124 6.47 -15.13 -10.66
CA LEU A 124 7.44 -14.56 -11.57
C LEU A 124 8.39 -13.57 -10.87
N ALA A 125 7.84 -12.67 -10.05
CA ALA A 125 8.64 -11.68 -9.32
C ALA A 125 9.64 -12.38 -8.38
N ASN A 126 9.20 -13.40 -7.64
CA ASN A 126 10.09 -14.19 -6.78
C ASN A 126 11.17 -14.94 -7.58
N ALA A 127 10.84 -15.50 -8.76
CA ALA A 127 11.79 -16.16 -9.64
C ALA A 127 12.82 -15.17 -10.22
N ILE A 128 12.41 -13.94 -10.56
CA ILE A 128 13.32 -12.88 -10.99
C ILE A 128 14.29 -12.53 -9.86
N MET A 129 13.80 -12.38 -8.61
CA MET A 129 14.66 -12.13 -7.46
C MET A 129 15.70 -13.24 -7.28
N ALA A 130 15.27 -14.51 -7.34
CA ALA A 130 16.15 -15.66 -7.22
C ALA A 130 17.22 -15.71 -8.31
N ASP A 131 16.87 -15.33 -9.55
CA ASP A 131 17.84 -15.24 -10.65
C ASP A 131 18.82 -14.07 -10.47
N ILE A 132 18.32 -12.87 -10.18
CA ILE A 132 19.13 -11.65 -10.11
C ILE A 132 20.12 -11.70 -8.94
N TYR A 133 19.70 -12.19 -7.78
CA TYR A 133 20.60 -12.36 -6.63
C TYR A 133 21.42 -13.66 -6.68
N GLY A 134 21.06 -14.59 -7.57
CA GLY A 134 21.73 -15.86 -7.79
C GLY A 134 22.55 -15.91 -9.08
N PRO A 135 22.18 -16.76 -10.07
CA PRO A 135 22.97 -17.04 -11.27
C PRO A 135 22.99 -15.93 -12.32
N GLN A 136 22.05 -14.97 -12.25
CA GLN A 136 21.94 -13.81 -13.17
C GLN A 136 21.74 -14.20 -14.64
N THR A 137 20.99 -15.26 -14.89
CA THR A 137 20.77 -15.77 -16.26
C THR A 137 19.95 -14.79 -17.10
N LEU A 138 19.04 -14.02 -16.48
CA LEU A 138 18.26 -12.98 -17.16
C LEU A 138 19.16 -11.89 -17.75
N LEU A 139 20.21 -11.49 -17.02
CA LEU A 139 21.18 -10.50 -17.49
C LEU A 139 22.09 -11.06 -18.56
N THR A 140 22.67 -12.26 -18.34
CA THR A 140 23.62 -12.88 -19.27
C THR A 140 22.98 -13.32 -20.59
N ARG A 141 21.67 -13.62 -20.57
CA ARG A 141 20.88 -13.94 -21.79
C ARG A 141 20.29 -12.69 -22.46
N GLY A 142 20.49 -11.50 -21.90
CA GLY A 142 19.93 -10.26 -22.45
C GLY A 142 18.40 -10.14 -22.34
N LEU A 143 17.76 -10.89 -21.44
CA LEU A 143 16.31 -10.84 -21.21
C LEU A 143 15.91 -9.66 -20.33
N LEU A 144 16.83 -9.16 -19.53
CA LEU A 144 16.66 -7.96 -18.72
C LEU A 144 17.95 -7.12 -18.83
N PRO A 145 17.87 -5.86 -19.26
CA PRO A 145 19.05 -5.01 -19.36
C PRO A 145 19.74 -4.79 -18.01
N PRO A 146 21.08 -4.98 -17.92
CA PRO A 146 21.82 -4.77 -16.67
C PRO A 146 21.63 -3.36 -16.05
N GLY A 147 21.44 -2.34 -16.89
CA GLY A 147 21.18 -0.96 -16.44
C GLY A 147 19.94 -0.84 -15.57
N LEU A 148 18.85 -1.56 -15.88
CA LEU A 148 17.63 -1.55 -15.10
C LEU A 148 17.80 -2.16 -13.70
N VAL A 149 18.73 -3.09 -13.54
CA VAL A 149 19.00 -3.74 -12.25
C VAL A 149 20.09 -2.98 -11.49
N TYR A 150 21.28 -2.88 -12.07
CA TYR A 150 22.45 -2.32 -11.37
C TYR A 150 22.42 -0.80 -11.23
N GLY A 151 21.67 -0.11 -12.10
CA GLY A 151 21.41 1.33 -12.00
C GLY A 151 20.31 1.68 -11.01
N HIS A 152 19.50 0.70 -10.60
CA HIS A 152 18.38 0.95 -9.68
C HIS A 152 18.85 0.97 -8.22
N PRO A 153 18.54 2.02 -7.43
CA PRO A 153 18.94 2.12 -6.02
C PRO A 153 18.34 1.01 -5.15
N GLY A 154 17.21 0.43 -5.56
CA GLY A 154 16.60 -0.73 -4.91
C GLY A 154 17.29 -2.07 -5.19
N TYR A 155 18.40 -2.11 -5.94
CA TYR A 155 19.23 -3.32 -6.06
C TYR A 155 20.31 -3.31 -4.97
N MET A 156 20.25 -4.28 -4.06
CA MET A 156 21.16 -4.37 -2.91
C MET A 156 22.36 -5.24 -3.21
N ARG A 157 23.48 -4.64 -3.63
CA ARG A 157 24.73 -5.35 -3.96
C ARG A 157 25.23 -6.29 -2.85
N PRO A 158 25.13 -5.95 -1.55
CA PRO A 158 25.55 -6.83 -0.45
C PRO A 158 24.80 -8.16 -0.39
N LEU A 159 23.63 -8.26 -1.02
CA LEU A 159 22.82 -9.48 -1.05
C LEU A 159 23.08 -10.37 -2.29
N LYS A 160 24.06 -10.03 -3.13
CA LYS A 160 24.42 -10.93 -4.24
C LYS A 160 24.91 -12.27 -3.70
N GLY A 161 24.31 -13.37 -4.20
CA GLY A 161 24.56 -14.73 -3.71
C GLY A 161 23.77 -15.13 -2.47
N TYR A 162 23.00 -14.21 -1.89
CA TYR A 162 22.12 -14.50 -0.75
C TYR A 162 21.00 -15.46 -1.17
N GLN A 163 20.76 -16.43 -0.31
CA GLN A 163 19.65 -17.38 -0.42
C GLN A 163 18.79 -17.23 0.83
N PRO A 164 17.56 -16.68 0.70
CA PRO A 164 16.68 -16.55 1.86
C PRO A 164 16.26 -17.92 2.39
N PRO A 165 16.02 -18.04 3.69
CA PRO A 165 15.46 -19.25 4.27
C PRO A 165 14.18 -19.67 3.52
N GLY A 166 14.09 -20.94 3.11
CA GLY A 166 12.98 -21.46 2.32
C GLY A 166 12.96 -21.00 0.84
N GLY A 167 13.99 -20.30 0.36
CA GLY A 167 14.12 -19.90 -1.04
C GLY A 167 13.20 -18.79 -1.52
N SER A 168 12.36 -18.22 -0.64
CA SER A 168 11.41 -17.17 -1.00
C SER A 168 11.94 -15.78 -0.62
N PHE A 169 12.18 -14.94 -1.63
CA PHE A 169 12.56 -13.53 -1.46
C PHE A 169 11.38 -12.64 -1.07
N LEU A 170 10.19 -12.97 -1.57
CA LEU A 170 8.98 -12.22 -1.36
C LEU A 170 7.96 -13.07 -0.57
N GLN A 171 7.40 -12.54 0.51
CA GLN A 171 6.30 -13.15 1.24
C GLN A 171 4.99 -12.45 0.95
N THR A 172 5.06 -11.18 0.52
CA THR A 172 3.91 -10.39 0.09
C THR A 172 4.24 -9.61 -1.16
N MET A 173 3.27 -9.47 -2.05
CA MET A 173 3.37 -8.60 -3.23
C MET A 173 2.03 -7.90 -3.44
N ALA A 174 2.05 -6.59 -3.70
CA ALA A 174 0.86 -5.91 -4.17
C ALA A 174 0.97 -5.59 -5.66
N ILE A 175 -0.16 -5.62 -6.33
CA ILE A 175 -0.29 -5.39 -7.77
C ILE A 175 -1.38 -4.36 -7.99
N ASP A 176 -1.04 -3.26 -8.65
CA ASP A 176 -1.97 -2.21 -9.02
C ASP A 176 -2.58 -2.53 -10.38
N LEU A 177 -3.91 -2.56 -10.44
CA LEU A 177 -4.71 -2.96 -11.59
C LEU A 177 -5.65 -1.83 -12.02
N VAL A 178 -5.91 -1.77 -13.31
CA VAL A 178 -6.95 -0.96 -13.92
C VAL A 178 -7.89 -1.88 -14.70
N HIS A 179 -9.19 -1.65 -14.59
CA HIS A 179 -10.19 -2.31 -15.41
C HIS A 179 -10.44 -1.49 -16.67
N THR A 180 -10.39 -2.13 -17.83
CA THR A 180 -10.61 -1.54 -19.15
C THR A 180 -11.63 -2.39 -19.90
N ASP A 181 -12.07 -1.96 -21.09
CA ASP A 181 -12.95 -2.75 -21.94
C ASP A 181 -12.33 -4.09 -22.36
N ASP A 182 -10.99 -4.18 -22.40
CA ASP A 182 -10.24 -5.40 -22.69
C ASP A 182 -10.00 -6.30 -21.46
N GLY A 183 -10.50 -5.88 -20.29
CA GLY A 183 -10.32 -6.58 -19.01
C GLY A 183 -9.29 -5.93 -18.08
N TRP A 184 -8.75 -6.71 -17.14
CA TRP A 184 -7.86 -6.23 -16.11
C TRP A 184 -6.41 -6.10 -16.60
N THR A 185 -5.83 -4.91 -16.46
CA THR A 185 -4.46 -4.59 -16.86
C THR A 185 -3.62 -4.15 -15.66
N VAL A 186 -2.40 -4.69 -15.56
CA VAL A 186 -1.44 -4.33 -14.50
C VAL A 186 -0.71 -3.04 -14.88
N ILE A 187 -0.64 -2.11 -13.93
CA ILE A 187 0.06 -0.83 -14.11
C ILE A 187 1.29 -0.68 -13.22
N ALA A 188 1.35 -1.39 -12.09
CA ALA A 188 2.50 -1.36 -11.20
C ALA A 188 2.59 -2.61 -10.33
N HIS A 189 3.80 -2.94 -9.92
CA HIS A 189 4.12 -3.87 -8.86
C HIS A 189 4.54 -3.13 -7.60
N ARG A 190 4.31 -3.73 -6.42
CA ARG A 190 4.79 -3.27 -5.13
C ARG A 190 5.39 -4.46 -4.41
N THR A 191 6.71 -4.51 -4.35
CA THR A 191 7.49 -5.65 -3.87
C THR A 191 8.41 -5.31 -2.72
N GLU A 192 8.74 -4.03 -2.55
CA GLU A 192 9.63 -3.60 -1.48
C GLU A 192 8.93 -3.67 -0.12
N THR A 193 7.94 -2.82 0.11
CA THR A 193 7.11 -2.78 1.33
C THR A 193 5.63 -2.60 0.96
N PRO A 194 4.95 -3.63 0.45
CA PRO A 194 3.57 -3.49 -0.01
C PRO A 194 2.65 -2.97 1.10
N SER A 195 2.06 -1.80 0.91
CA SER A 195 1.13 -1.15 1.84
C SER A 195 -0.30 -1.18 1.33
N GLY A 196 -1.26 -1.11 2.25
CA GLY A 196 -2.69 -1.05 1.96
C GLY A 196 -3.50 -2.24 2.49
N MET A 197 -2.88 -3.35 2.92
CA MET A 197 -3.59 -4.52 3.47
C MET A 197 -4.36 -4.16 4.74
N GLY A 198 -3.73 -3.40 5.64
CA GLY A 198 -4.35 -2.95 6.88
C GLY A 198 -5.51 -1.99 6.62
N TYR A 199 -5.34 -1.07 5.68
CA TYR A 199 -6.43 -0.18 5.25
C TYR A 199 -7.57 -0.95 4.58
N ALA A 200 -7.28 -1.96 3.74
CA ALA A 200 -8.29 -2.80 3.13
C ALA A 200 -9.13 -3.56 4.18
N LEU A 201 -8.47 -4.05 5.23
CA LEU A 201 -9.16 -4.72 6.34
C LEU A 201 -10.02 -3.75 7.13
N GLU A 202 -9.51 -2.57 7.47
CA GLU A 202 -10.27 -1.55 8.20
C GLU A 202 -11.46 -1.05 7.37
N ASN A 203 -11.27 -0.78 6.08
CA ASN A 203 -12.36 -0.45 5.15
C ASN A 203 -13.45 -1.53 5.17
N ARG A 204 -13.07 -2.83 5.12
CA ARG A 204 -13.98 -3.95 5.18
C ARG A 204 -14.77 -3.99 6.49
N LEU A 205 -14.12 -3.78 7.62
CA LEU A 205 -14.78 -3.77 8.94
C LEU A 205 -15.83 -2.67 9.03
N ILE A 206 -15.51 -1.48 8.53
CA ILE A 206 -16.42 -0.33 8.56
C ILE A 206 -17.58 -0.53 7.58
N ILE A 207 -17.29 -0.83 6.31
CA ILE A 207 -18.32 -0.89 5.25
C ILE A 207 -19.24 -2.10 5.39
N SER A 208 -18.71 -3.27 5.77
CA SER A 208 -19.56 -4.43 6.04
C SER A 208 -20.54 -4.19 7.19
N GLY A 209 -20.18 -3.36 8.18
CA GLY A 209 -21.08 -2.92 9.23
C GLY A 209 -22.20 -1.99 8.76
N GLN A 210 -21.95 -1.16 7.73
CA GLN A 210 -22.98 -0.27 7.16
C GLN A 210 -23.99 -1.03 6.29
N PHE A 211 -23.59 -2.16 5.69
CA PHE A 211 -24.39 -2.96 4.77
C PHE A 211 -24.36 -4.45 5.15
N ALA A 212 -24.58 -4.76 6.45
CA ALA A 212 -24.38 -6.10 6.99
C ALA A 212 -25.20 -7.18 6.29
N ASP A 213 -26.44 -6.88 5.95
CA ASP A 213 -27.33 -7.83 5.28
C ASP A 213 -26.94 -8.02 3.83
N ALA A 214 -26.68 -6.94 3.07
CA ALA A 214 -26.18 -7.04 1.71
C ALA A 214 -24.83 -7.80 1.66
N PHE A 215 -23.94 -7.54 2.61
CA PHE A 215 -22.66 -8.26 2.73
C PHE A 215 -22.85 -9.76 2.87
N ARG A 216 -23.79 -10.18 3.71
CA ARG A 216 -24.12 -11.60 3.96
C ARG A 216 -24.80 -12.23 2.75
N GLU A 217 -25.87 -11.60 2.23
CA GLU A 217 -26.70 -12.17 1.15
C GLU A 217 -25.95 -12.21 -0.19
N MET A 218 -25.06 -11.24 -0.44
CA MET A 218 -24.16 -11.25 -1.60
C MET A 218 -22.98 -12.21 -1.45
N ARG A 219 -22.82 -12.85 -0.28
CA ARG A 219 -21.79 -13.86 0.01
C ARG A 219 -20.37 -13.33 -0.28
N VAL A 220 -20.08 -12.16 0.25
CA VAL A 220 -18.77 -11.54 0.08
C VAL A 220 -17.67 -12.40 0.71
N ARG A 221 -16.61 -12.69 -0.05
CA ARG A 221 -15.46 -13.46 0.44
C ARG A 221 -14.76 -12.74 1.58
N ARG A 222 -14.28 -13.49 2.58
CA ARG A 222 -13.71 -12.93 3.81
C ARG A 222 -12.21 -12.70 3.68
N LEU A 223 -11.68 -11.61 4.28
CA LEU A 223 -10.26 -11.27 4.29
C LEU A 223 -9.41 -11.99 5.34
N PRO A 224 -9.90 -12.31 6.56
CA PRO A 224 -9.09 -12.90 7.63
C PRO A 224 -8.23 -14.11 7.25
N PRO A 225 -8.67 -15.04 6.37
CA PRO A 225 -7.83 -16.16 5.95
C PRO A 225 -6.50 -15.75 5.32
N ALA A 226 -6.46 -14.61 4.61
CA ALA A 226 -5.22 -14.09 4.01
C ALA A 226 -4.22 -13.60 5.07
N PHE A 227 -4.71 -12.97 6.13
CA PHE A 227 -3.86 -12.56 7.27
C PHE A 227 -3.38 -13.75 8.10
N ALA A 228 -4.25 -14.77 8.27
CA ALA A 228 -3.85 -16.03 8.88
C ALA A 228 -2.77 -16.75 8.06
N GLN A 229 -2.86 -16.70 6.72
CA GLN A 229 -1.81 -17.22 5.84
C GLN A 229 -0.51 -16.44 6.01
N LEU A 230 -0.55 -15.11 6.07
CA LEU A 230 0.64 -14.29 6.27
C LEU A 230 1.37 -14.66 7.56
N ILE A 231 0.67 -14.69 8.69
CA ILE A 231 1.29 -15.02 9.96
C ILE A 231 1.78 -16.47 9.98
N SER A 232 1.05 -17.40 9.36
CA SER A 232 1.47 -18.80 9.22
C SER A 232 2.77 -18.92 8.42
N THR A 233 2.89 -18.23 7.28
CA THR A 233 4.11 -18.23 6.46
C THR A 233 5.30 -17.68 7.25
N LEU A 234 5.12 -16.59 7.99
CA LEU A 234 6.17 -16.02 8.84
C LEU A 234 6.55 -16.92 10.01
N ALA A 235 5.56 -17.58 10.65
CA ALA A 235 5.78 -18.45 11.80
C ALA A 235 6.45 -19.80 11.46
N HIS A 236 6.44 -20.21 10.19
CA HIS A 236 7.08 -21.43 9.72
C HIS A 236 8.34 -21.16 8.88
N ALA A 237 8.95 -19.97 9.02
CA ALA A 237 10.19 -19.63 8.35
C ALA A 237 11.28 -20.66 8.69
N PRO A 238 11.88 -21.34 7.69
CA PRO A 238 12.93 -22.32 7.94
C PRO A 238 14.27 -21.61 8.22
N LEU A 239 14.43 -21.12 9.44
CA LEU A 239 15.69 -20.51 9.88
C LEU A 239 16.73 -21.60 10.07
N VAL A 240 17.98 -21.29 9.75
CA VAL A 240 19.11 -22.13 10.15
C VAL A 240 19.19 -21.98 11.66
N ALA A 241 18.56 -22.89 12.38
CA ALA A 241 18.74 -22.98 13.81
C ALA A 241 20.24 -23.16 14.05
N GLY A 242 20.92 -22.16 14.54
CA GLY A 242 22.15 -22.36 15.29
C GLY A 242 21.81 -23.21 16.50
N ALA A 243 21.77 -24.52 16.29
CA ALA A 243 21.66 -25.50 17.35
C ALA A 243 23.03 -25.58 18.05
N ASP A 244 23.38 -24.56 18.79
CA ASP A 244 24.20 -24.78 19.94
C ASP A 244 23.35 -25.62 20.90
N GLU A 245 23.77 -26.85 21.15
CA GLU A 245 23.12 -27.84 22.05
C GLU A 245 22.96 -27.32 23.50
N GLY A 246 23.15 -26.05 23.76
CA GLY A 246 23.03 -25.36 25.06
C GLY A 246 22.09 -24.18 25.11
N THR A 247 21.57 -23.69 23.98
CA THR A 247 20.58 -22.59 24.00
C THR A 247 19.20 -23.23 23.90
N SER A 248 18.54 -23.37 25.04
CA SER A 248 17.14 -23.77 25.09
C SER A 248 16.35 -22.86 24.15
N LEU A 249 15.77 -23.45 23.08
CA LEU A 249 14.61 -22.88 22.40
C LEU A 249 13.64 -22.42 23.50
N PRO A 250 12.98 -21.26 23.36
CA PRO A 250 12.02 -20.83 24.34
C PRO A 250 11.03 -21.99 24.55
N SER A 251 10.98 -22.47 25.75
CA SER A 251 10.35 -23.74 26.16
C SER A 251 8.82 -23.78 26.02
N SER A 252 8.21 -22.89 25.23
CA SER A 252 6.76 -22.83 24.98
C SER A 252 6.31 -21.92 23.83
N GLY A 253 7.14 -21.53 22.86
CA GLY A 253 6.66 -20.55 21.89
C GLY A 253 7.29 -20.73 20.50
N GLY A 254 6.49 -20.52 19.46
CA GLY A 254 6.95 -20.39 18.08
C GLY A 254 7.95 -19.26 17.87
N LEU A 255 8.36 -19.01 16.63
CA LEU A 255 9.31 -17.94 16.26
C LEU A 255 8.86 -16.56 16.78
N HIS A 256 9.80 -15.77 17.29
CA HIS A 256 9.54 -14.39 17.72
C HIS A 256 9.51 -13.48 16.52
N ILE A 257 8.31 -13.01 16.16
CA ILE A 257 8.03 -12.18 14.99
C ILE A 257 7.81 -10.74 15.46
N VAL A 258 8.47 -9.78 14.79
CA VAL A 258 8.26 -8.35 15.03
C VAL A 258 7.92 -7.62 13.75
N LEU A 259 7.19 -6.48 13.84
CA LEU A 259 6.97 -5.57 12.73
C LEU A 259 7.90 -4.37 12.89
N LEU A 260 8.86 -4.23 11.98
CA LEU A 260 9.81 -3.12 11.96
C LEU A 260 9.22 -1.93 11.19
N SER A 261 8.97 -0.84 11.91
CA SER A 261 8.42 0.42 11.40
C SER A 261 9.47 1.52 11.38
N PRO A 262 9.45 2.45 10.41
CA PRO A 262 10.26 3.68 10.46
C PRO A 262 9.78 4.69 11.50
N GLY A 263 8.65 4.44 12.17
CA GLY A 263 8.11 5.27 13.22
C GLY A 263 6.95 6.19 12.79
N PRO A 264 6.48 7.06 13.70
CA PRO A 264 5.22 7.80 13.56
C PRO A 264 5.21 8.87 12.45
N PHE A 265 6.38 9.22 11.93
CA PHE A 265 6.48 10.18 10.81
C PHE A 265 6.24 9.51 9.44
N ASN A 266 6.09 8.19 9.38
CA ASN A 266 5.75 7.49 8.14
C ASN A 266 4.29 7.73 7.77
N GLU A 267 4.02 7.87 6.46
CA GLU A 267 2.67 8.14 5.94
C GLU A 267 1.67 7.03 6.26
N THR A 268 2.12 5.78 6.36
CA THR A 268 1.30 4.59 6.63
C THR A 268 1.46 4.06 8.06
N TYR A 269 1.92 4.87 9.01
CA TYR A 269 2.15 4.42 10.39
C TYR A 269 0.91 3.84 11.06
N PHE A 270 -0.30 4.36 10.76
CA PHE A 270 -1.55 3.75 11.19
C PHE A 270 -1.61 2.27 10.78
N GLU A 271 -1.32 1.97 9.51
CA GLU A 271 -1.32 0.59 9.01
C GLU A 271 -0.34 -0.30 9.78
N HIS A 272 0.86 0.20 10.09
CA HIS A 272 1.86 -0.55 10.84
C HIS A 272 1.35 -0.94 12.23
N THR A 273 0.79 0.02 12.96
CA THR A 273 0.22 -0.21 14.30
C THR A 273 -1.01 -1.12 14.25
N PHE A 274 -1.86 -0.94 13.25
CA PHE A 274 -3.05 -1.75 13.05
C PHE A 274 -2.68 -3.22 12.75
N LEU A 275 -1.77 -3.45 11.80
CA LEU A 275 -1.30 -4.79 11.43
C LEU A 275 -0.60 -5.49 12.59
N ALA A 276 0.29 -4.81 13.30
CA ALA A 276 0.99 -5.40 14.45
C ALA A 276 -0.01 -5.89 15.49
N ARG A 277 -1.02 -5.07 15.82
CA ARG A 277 -2.09 -5.44 16.74
C ARG A 277 -2.96 -6.58 16.21
N TYR A 278 -3.36 -6.52 14.93
CA TYR A 278 -4.23 -7.52 14.33
C TYR A 278 -3.55 -8.88 14.20
N LEU A 279 -2.26 -8.91 13.84
CA LEU A 279 -1.47 -10.13 13.70
C LEU A 279 -0.93 -10.65 15.06
N GLY A 280 -1.07 -9.88 16.14
CA GLY A 280 -0.57 -10.25 17.46
C GLY A 280 0.96 -10.24 17.56
N ILE A 281 1.66 -9.41 16.78
CA ILE A 281 3.12 -9.28 16.76
C ILE A 281 3.57 -7.95 17.32
N THR A 282 4.82 -7.88 17.80
CA THR A 282 5.35 -6.67 18.43
C THR A 282 5.73 -5.62 17.37
N LEU A 283 5.21 -4.39 17.52
CA LEU A 283 5.67 -3.23 16.75
C LEU A 283 6.98 -2.71 17.31
N VAL A 284 7.99 -2.56 16.47
CA VAL A 284 9.32 -2.06 16.87
C VAL A 284 9.84 -1.01 15.88
N GLU A 285 10.71 -0.14 16.36
CA GLU A 285 11.56 0.74 15.54
C GLU A 285 13.01 0.22 15.54
N GLY A 286 13.85 0.67 14.60
CA GLY A 286 15.24 0.21 14.51
C GLY A 286 16.03 0.40 15.81
N ARG A 287 15.73 1.47 16.57
CA ARG A 287 16.35 1.74 17.88
C ARG A 287 16.03 0.70 18.96
N ASP A 288 14.94 -0.05 18.81
CA ASP A 288 14.52 -1.09 19.76
C ASP A 288 15.26 -2.40 19.52
N LEU A 289 15.88 -2.54 18.33
CA LEU A 289 16.62 -3.72 17.92
C LEU A 289 18.14 -3.54 18.10
N THR A 290 18.86 -4.64 18.18
CA THR A 290 20.33 -4.69 18.17
C THR A 290 20.80 -6.02 17.60
N VAL A 291 21.96 -6.00 16.92
CA VAL A 291 22.61 -7.22 16.44
C VAL A 291 23.80 -7.55 17.35
N ARG A 292 23.91 -8.80 17.77
CA ARG A 292 25.06 -9.34 18.51
C ARG A 292 25.33 -10.75 18.03
N ASN A 293 26.58 -11.05 17.71
CA ASN A 293 27.01 -12.36 17.21
C ASN A 293 26.11 -12.83 16.05
N ASP A 294 25.85 -11.93 15.10
CA ASP A 294 25.02 -12.14 13.92
C ASP A 294 23.57 -12.56 14.20
N MET A 295 23.05 -12.29 15.39
CA MET A 295 21.67 -12.50 15.80
C MET A 295 20.99 -11.18 16.14
N VAL A 296 19.73 -11.05 15.78
CA VAL A 296 18.91 -9.87 16.08
C VAL A 296 18.22 -10.05 17.42
N TYR A 297 18.25 -9.01 18.24
CA TYR A 297 17.58 -8.98 19.55
C TYR A 297 16.73 -7.74 19.71
N LEU A 298 15.57 -7.93 20.33
CA LEU A 298 14.73 -6.86 20.87
C LEU A 298 15.24 -6.49 22.27
N LYS A 299 15.41 -5.19 22.50
CA LYS A 299 15.78 -4.63 23.81
C LYS A 299 14.52 -4.51 24.67
N THR A 300 14.43 -5.28 25.74
CA THR A 300 13.33 -5.24 26.71
C THR A 300 13.85 -4.88 28.10
N PHE A 301 12.95 -4.55 29.02
CA PHE A 301 13.34 -4.32 30.43
C PHE A 301 13.91 -5.58 31.09
N GLY A 302 13.51 -6.77 30.60
CA GLY A 302 14.02 -8.06 31.07
C GLY A 302 15.37 -8.46 30.47
N GLY A 303 15.88 -7.70 29.50
CA GLY A 303 17.11 -8.01 28.79
C GLY A 303 16.93 -8.05 27.28
N LEU A 304 17.74 -8.87 26.62
CA LEU A 304 17.70 -9.06 25.17
C LEU A 304 16.88 -10.32 24.83
N GLU A 305 15.86 -10.15 24.01
CA GLU A 305 15.02 -11.23 23.48
C GLU A 305 15.34 -11.44 22.00
N ARG A 306 15.67 -12.69 21.61
CA ARG A 306 15.99 -13.01 20.22
C ARG A 306 14.78 -12.74 19.32
N VAL A 307 15.04 -12.13 18.16
CA VAL A 307 14.07 -11.92 17.09
C VAL A 307 14.42 -12.86 15.93
N ASP A 308 13.46 -13.67 15.52
CA ASP A 308 13.63 -14.67 14.48
C ASP A 308 13.12 -14.18 13.11
N VAL A 309 12.03 -13.40 13.11
CA VAL A 309 11.40 -12.89 11.89
C VAL A 309 11.05 -11.42 12.02
N ILE A 310 11.36 -10.65 10.99
CA ILE A 310 11.05 -9.23 10.89
C ILE A 310 10.09 -9.01 9.72
N LEU A 311 8.84 -8.64 10.00
CA LEU A 311 7.94 -8.06 9.00
C LEU A 311 8.33 -6.60 8.79
N ARG A 312 9.04 -6.33 7.72
CA ARG A 312 9.63 -5.02 7.44
C ARG A 312 8.63 -4.06 6.80
N ARG A 313 8.59 -2.84 7.32
CA ARG A 313 7.88 -1.68 6.76
C ARG A 313 8.80 -0.48 6.55
N LEU A 314 10.09 -0.70 6.68
CA LEU A 314 11.16 0.27 6.46
C LEU A 314 11.72 0.07 5.05
N ASP A 315 11.93 1.16 4.31
CA ASP A 315 12.49 1.10 2.94
C ASP A 315 13.89 0.49 2.94
N ASP A 316 14.21 -0.23 1.88
CA ASP A 316 15.43 -1.02 1.71
C ASP A 316 16.71 -0.28 2.11
N VAL A 317 16.89 0.92 1.55
CA VAL A 317 18.13 1.71 1.72
C VAL A 317 18.40 2.12 3.17
N PHE A 318 17.39 2.16 4.02
CA PHE A 318 17.51 2.55 5.43
C PHE A 318 17.69 1.37 6.38
N CYS A 319 17.62 0.11 5.89
CA CYS A 319 17.58 -1.08 6.74
C CYS A 319 18.85 -1.28 7.57
N ASP A 320 20.03 -1.03 6.99
CA ASP A 320 21.32 -1.25 7.66
C ASP A 320 22.30 -0.11 7.36
N PRO A 321 22.59 0.76 8.34
CA PRO A 321 23.54 1.86 8.13
C PRO A 321 24.99 1.43 7.93
N LEU A 322 25.37 0.18 8.23
CA LEU A 322 26.73 -0.30 8.01
C LEU A 322 27.01 -0.68 6.58
N GLU A 323 26.01 -1.16 5.85
CA GLU A 323 26.19 -1.68 4.50
C GLU A 323 25.39 -0.92 3.43
N LEU A 324 24.40 -0.13 3.83
CA LEU A 324 23.55 0.62 2.91
C LEU A 324 23.73 2.13 3.12
N ARG A 325 22.68 2.82 3.50
CA ARG A 325 22.69 4.27 3.71
C ARG A 325 23.27 4.62 5.09
N SER A 326 24.51 5.10 5.13
CA SER A 326 25.30 5.32 6.36
C SER A 326 24.73 6.40 7.30
N ASP A 327 23.87 7.31 6.81
CA ASP A 327 23.19 8.33 7.62
C ASP A 327 21.82 7.87 8.14
N SER A 328 21.45 6.59 7.93
CA SER A 328 20.21 6.03 8.45
C SER A 328 20.26 5.95 9.98
N THR A 329 19.31 6.62 10.63
CA THR A 329 19.09 6.57 12.09
C THR A 329 17.93 5.66 12.47
N ILE A 330 17.20 5.10 11.48
CA ILE A 330 16.00 4.29 11.67
C ILE A 330 16.22 2.81 11.33
N GLY A 331 17.39 2.47 10.79
CA GLY A 331 17.79 1.09 10.50
C GLY A 331 18.38 0.34 11.68
N VAL A 332 18.76 -0.91 11.44
CA VAL A 332 19.35 -1.81 12.43
C VAL A 332 20.78 -2.15 11.98
N PRO A 333 21.82 -1.61 12.64
CA PRO A 333 23.19 -1.88 12.27
C PRO A 333 23.52 -3.38 12.34
N GLY A 334 24.04 -3.96 11.26
CA GLY A 334 24.41 -5.38 11.14
C GLY A 334 23.24 -6.31 10.76
N LEU A 335 22.08 -5.75 10.38
CA LEU A 335 20.92 -6.56 9.99
C LEU A 335 21.21 -7.45 8.77
N LEU A 336 21.91 -6.91 7.75
CA LEU A 336 22.23 -7.67 6.55
C LEU A 336 23.17 -8.84 6.83
N GLU A 337 24.10 -8.67 7.76
CA GLU A 337 24.99 -9.77 8.19
C GLU A 337 24.21 -10.88 8.90
N ALA A 338 23.34 -10.51 9.83
CA ALA A 338 22.45 -11.47 10.50
C ALA A 338 21.55 -12.23 9.51
N MET A 339 21.07 -11.55 8.47
CA MET A 339 20.32 -12.18 7.36
C MET A 339 21.18 -13.19 6.57
N ARG A 340 22.40 -12.78 6.17
CA ARG A 340 23.33 -13.67 5.42
C ARG A 340 23.76 -14.88 6.23
N ALA A 341 23.89 -14.71 7.54
CA ALA A 341 24.16 -15.81 8.47
C ALA A 341 22.96 -16.77 8.63
N GLY A 342 21.77 -16.43 8.08
CA GLY A 342 20.57 -17.25 8.20
C GLY A 342 19.90 -17.20 9.58
N ASN A 343 20.28 -16.24 10.42
CA ASN A 343 19.84 -16.12 11.82
C ASN A 343 18.55 -15.32 11.99
N VAL A 344 18.12 -14.59 10.97
CA VAL A 344 16.88 -13.83 10.94
C VAL A 344 16.28 -13.84 9.52
N MET A 345 14.98 -14.01 9.43
CA MET A 345 14.23 -13.81 8.19
C MET A 345 13.67 -12.38 8.15
N VAL A 346 13.87 -11.69 7.04
CA VAL A 346 13.26 -10.37 6.78
C VAL A 346 12.27 -10.49 5.62
N SER A 347 11.04 -10.11 5.85
CA SER A 347 9.91 -10.16 4.92
C SER A 347 9.49 -8.74 4.48
N ASN A 348 9.50 -8.38 3.20
CA ASN A 348 10.23 -9.01 2.10
C ASN A 348 11.75 -8.79 2.26
N VAL A 349 12.54 -9.64 1.60
CA VAL A 349 14.00 -9.45 1.53
C VAL A 349 14.30 -8.08 0.92
N PRO A 350 15.19 -7.26 1.52
CA PRO A 350 15.63 -6.01 0.90
C PRO A 350 16.19 -6.24 -0.50
N GLY A 351 15.99 -5.29 -1.39
CA GLY A 351 16.50 -5.39 -2.75
C GLY A 351 15.47 -5.78 -3.80
N ALA A 352 14.19 -5.79 -3.45
CA ALA A 352 13.09 -6.03 -4.39
C ALA A 352 12.64 -4.78 -5.15
N GLY A 353 13.08 -3.60 -4.75
CA GLY A 353 12.60 -2.31 -5.28
C GLY A 353 12.77 -2.14 -6.79
N PHE A 354 13.77 -2.77 -7.43
CA PHE A 354 13.95 -2.68 -8.89
C PHE A 354 12.78 -3.29 -9.67
N LEU A 355 12.02 -4.24 -9.09
CA LEU A 355 10.81 -4.80 -9.68
C LEU A 355 9.63 -3.82 -9.76
N GLU A 356 9.72 -2.69 -9.05
CA GLU A 356 8.72 -1.62 -9.05
C GLU A 356 8.94 -0.59 -10.15
N SER A 357 10.09 -0.68 -10.86
CA SER A 357 10.37 0.20 -12.01
C SER A 357 9.31 0.04 -13.10
N PRO A 358 8.74 1.14 -13.63
CA PRO A 358 7.79 1.07 -14.73
C PRO A 358 8.40 0.44 -16.00
N ALA A 359 9.73 0.51 -16.16
CA ALA A 359 10.45 -0.06 -17.29
C ALA A 359 10.37 -1.59 -17.33
N ILE A 360 10.29 -2.25 -16.17
CA ILE A 360 10.34 -3.71 -16.11
C ILE A 360 9.16 -4.38 -16.84
N HIS A 361 8.02 -3.68 -16.91
CA HIS A 361 6.80 -4.21 -17.53
C HIS A 361 7.00 -4.63 -19.00
N GLY A 362 7.84 -3.92 -19.75
CA GLY A 362 8.17 -4.26 -21.14
C GLY A 362 8.91 -5.60 -21.29
N PHE A 363 9.66 -6.01 -20.28
CA PHE A 363 10.47 -7.23 -20.31
C PHE A 363 9.78 -8.45 -19.72
N LEU A 364 8.75 -8.25 -18.86
CA LEU A 364 8.08 -9.35 -18.14
C LEU A 364 7.50 -10.45 -19.04
N PRO A 365 6.90 -10.17 -20.23
CA PRO A 365 6.37 -11.24 -21.08
C PRO A 365 7.47 -12.20 -21.58
N GLY A 366 8.66 -11.67 -21.92
CA GLY A 366 9.81 -12.48 -22.30
C GLY A 366 10.39 -13.28 -21.14
N ILE A 367 10.46 -12.66 -19.97
CA ILE A 367 10.96 -13.28 -18.74
C ILE A 367 10.01 -14.39 -18.27
N ALA A 368 8.68 -14.17 -18.31
CA ALA A 368 7.70 -15.19 -17.94
C ALA A 368 7.83 -16.46 -18.78
N ARG A 369 8.02 -16.31 -20.08
CA ARG A 369 8.29 -17.46 -20.96
C ARG A 369 9.61 -18.16 -20.63
N ALA A 370 10.64 -17.38 -20.26
CA ALA A 370 11.97 -17.93 -20.01
C ALA A 370 12.10 -18.64 -18.67
N LEU A 371 11.40 -18.16 -17.61
CA LEU A 371 11.49 -18.69 -16.26
C LEU A 371 10.33 -19.63 -15.88
N LEU A 372 9.11 -19.37 -16.40
CA LEU A 372 7.92 -20.13 -16.05
C LEU A 372 7.37 -20.99 -17.19
N ASP A 373 7.86 -20.80 -18.43
CA ASP A 373 7.29 -21.37 -19.67
C ASP A 373 5.81 -20.98 -19.87
N GLU A 374 5.41 -19.78 -19.39
CA GLU A 374 4.04 -19.33 -19.42
C GLU A 374 3.88 -17.98 -20.12
N ARG A 375 2.64 -17.71 -20.57
CA ARG A 375 2.20 -16.35 -20.92
C ARG A 375 1.56 -15.70 -19.73
N LEU A 376 1.75 -14.39 -19.60
CA LEU A 376 1.08 -13.62 -18.54
C LEU A 376 -0.43 -13.64 -18.72
N ILE A 377 -1.15 -14.02 -17.68
CA ILE A 377 -2.63 -14.04 -17.61
C ILE A 377 -3.16 -12.61 -17.59
N LEU A 378 -2.56 -11.76 -16.73
CA LEU A 378 -2.88 -10.34 -16.70
C LEU A 378 -1.85 -9.59 -17.56
N PRO A 379 -2.28 -8.88 -18.63
CA PRO A 379 -1.38 -8.01 -19.37
C PRO A 379 -0.85 -6.87 -18.49
N ALA A 380 0.25 -6.25 -18.89
CA ALA A 380 0.70 -5.00 -18.31
C ALA A 380 0.48 -3.84 -19.28
N VAL A 381 0.42 -2.62 -18.74
CA VAL A 381 0.45 -1.41 -19.55
C VAL A 381 1.68 -1.41 -20.44
N SER A 382 1.51 -1.05 -21.72
CA SER A 382 2.63 -0.92 -22.66
C SER A 382 3.63 0.10 -22.12
N SER A 383 4.86 -0.32 -21.97
CA SER A 383 5.93 0.49 -21.35
C SER A 383 7.21 0.35 -22.16
N TRP A 384 7.85 1.48 -22.45
CA TRP A 384 9.09 1.57 -23.22
C TRP A 384 10.17 2.23 -22.37
N TRP A 385 11.23 1.51 -22.09
CA TRP A 385 12.40 2.09 -21.44
C TRP A 385 13.24 2.85 -22.49
N CYS A 386 13.38 4.16 -22.32
CA CYS A 386 14.12 4.98 -23.28
C CYS A 386 15.64 4.70 -23.30
N GLY A 387 16.17 3.99 -22.31
CA GLY A 387 17.56 3.52 -22.29
C GLY A 387 17.85 2.38 -23.28
N GLU A 388 16.84 1.79 -23.93
CA GLU A 388 16.99 0.79 -24.99
C GLU A 388 16.76 1.46 -26.36
N ALA A 389 17.80 1.48 -27.21
CA ALA A 389 17.75 2.19 -28.48
C ALA A 389 16.58 1.75 -29.39
N ALA A 390 16.28 0.45 -29.44
CA ALA A 390 15.17 -0.07 -30.23
C ALA A 390 13.80 0.38 -29.70
N ALA A 391 13.64 0.48 -28.39
CA ALA A 391 12.41 0.95 -27.76
C ALA A 391 12.27 2.48 -27.82
N GLN A 392 13.40 3.20 -27.90
CA GLN A 392 13.41 4.67 -27.90
C GLN A 392 12.70 5.25 -29.13
N ASP A 393 12.93 4.71 -30.32
CA ASP A 393 12.29 5.19 -31.56
C ASP A 393 10.78 5.00 -31.52
N GLU A 394 10.32 3.83 -31.07
CA GLU A 394 8.89 3.54 -30.88
C GLU A 394 8.28 4.44 -29.79
N ALA A 395 8.95 4.55 -28.64
CA ALA A 395 8.54 5.40 -27.53
C ALA A 395 8.40 6.85 -27.94
N MET A 396 9.36 7.39 -28.70
CA MET A 396 9.36 8.78 -29.14
C MET A 396 8.23 9.06 -30.14
N SER A 397 7.76 8.05 -30.89
CA SER A 397 6.59 8.20 -31.77
C SER A 397 5.29 8.35 -30.97
N THR A 398 5.23 7.80 -29.76
CA THR A 398 4.05 7.83 -28.88
C THR A 398 4.10 8.94 -27.83
N LEU A 399 5.18 9.72 -27.76
CA LEU A 399 5.44 10.71 -26.69
C LEU A 399 4.32 11.74 -26.51
N THR A 400 3.60 12.10 -27.59
CA THR A 400 2.46 13.04 -27.53
C THR A 400 1.31 12.53 -26.67
N GLU A 401 1.15 11.21 -26.54
CA GLU A 401 0.05 10.57 -25.84
C GLU A 401 0.52 9.87 -24.56
N ALA A 402 1.78 9.43 -24.51
CA ALA A 402 2.33 8.64 -23.40
C ALA A 402 2.52 9.46 -22.12
N PHE A 403 2.47 8.76 -20.99
CA PHE A 403 2.93 9.28 -19.71
C PHE A 403 4.44 9.10 -19.59
N VAL A 404 5.15 10.16 -19.25
CA VAL A 404 6.59 10.10 -18.95
C VAL A 404 6.76 9.75 -17.48
N MET A 405 7.38 8.60 -17.20
CA MET A 405 7.63 8.08 -15.86
C MET A 405 9.12 8.05 -15.57
N PRO A 406 9.54 8.29 -14.31
CA PRO A 406 10.93 8.04 -13.93
C PRO A 406 11.17 6.52 -13.92
N THR A 407 12.25 6.07 -14.58
CA THR A 407 12.69 4.66 -14.56
C THR A 407 13.13 4.22 -13.18
N TYR A 408 13.79 5.12 -12.45
CA TYR A 408 14.29 4.91 -11.10
C TYR A 408 13.53 5.77 -10.09
N PRO A 409 13.47 5.37 -8.81
CA PRO A 409 12.92 6.22 -7.77
C PRO A 409 13.59 7.58 -7.76
N ARG A 410 12.81 8.60 -7.45
CA ARG A 410 13.24 9.99 -7.56
C ARG A 410 14.38 10.33 -6.61
N VAL A 411 15.28 11.16 -7.12
CA VAL A 411 16.14 11.98 -6.27
C VAL A 411 15.30 13.16 -5.75
N PRO A 412 15.38 13.49 -4.45
CA PRO A 412 14.70 14.68 -3.91
C PRO A 412 15.03 15.93 -4.72
N GLY A 413 14.01 16.67 -5.15
CA GLY A 413 14.16 17.88 -5.97
C GLY A 413 13.94 17.72 -7.48
N GLU A 414 13.78 16.50 -7.99
CA GLU A 414 13.38 16.31 -9.39
C GLU A 414 11.89 16.67 -9.61
N PRO A 415 11.53 17.28 -10.75
CA PRO A 415 10.14 17.64 -11.08
C PRO A 415 9.24 16.40 -11.10
N ARG A 416 7.97 16.56 -10.71
CA ARG A 416 6.97 15.48 -10.77
C ARG A 416 6.60 15.20 -12.22
N LEU A 417 7.08 14.08 -12.75
CA LEU A 417 6.80 13.56 -14.08
C LEU A 417 5.50 12.72 -14.05
N GLY A 418 4.75 12.73 -15.12
CA GLY A 418 3.60 11.83 -15.28
C GLY A 418 2.22 12.37 -14.85
N MET A 419 2.14 13.52 -14.13
CA MET A 419 0.86 14.17 -13.80
C MET A 419 0.68 15.55 -14.44
N GLU A 420 1.72 16.06 -15.12
CA GLU A 420 1.74 17.40 -15.69
C GLU A 420 1.68 17.36 -17.23
N ARG A 421 0.73 16.58 -17.77
CA ARG A 421 0.40 16.68 -19.19
C ARG A 421 -0.04 18.12 -19.47
N GLY A 422 0.78 18.86 -20.23
CA GLY A 422 0.44 20.21 -20.68
C GLY A 422 1.19 21.37 -20.01
N LEU A 423 1.98 21.14 -18.96
CA LEU A 423 2.73 22.23 -18.32
C LEU A 423 4.13 22.46 -18.90
N GLN A 424 4.66 21.51 -19.69
CA GLN A 424 5.93 21.67 -20.40
C GLN A 424 5.77 21.37 -21.89
N PRO A 425 6.43 22.14 -22.76
CA PRO A 425 6.46 21.87 -24.20
C PRO A 425 7.01 20.47 -24.51
N LEU A 426 6.44 19.80 -25.49
CA LEU A 426 6.86 18.47 -25.94
C LEU A 426 8.34 18.43 -26.32
N GLU A 427 8.87 19.53 -26.85
CA GLU A 427 10.27 19.69 -27.25
C GLU A 427 11.22 19.62 -26.05
N ASP A 428 10.82 20.15 -24.90
CA ASP A 428 11.61 20.09 -23.67
C ASP A 428 11.71 18.64 -23.18
N TRP A 429 10.64 17.86 -23.30
CA TRP A 429 10.66 16.42 -22.97
C TRP A 429 11.57 15.64 -23.90
N ARG A 430 11.50 15.91 -25.21
CA ARG A 430 12.41 15.29 -26.20
C ARG A 430 13.87 15.57 -25.89
N ALA A 431 14.21 16.82 -25.57
CA ALA A 431 15.57 17.20 -25.21
C ALA A 431 16.05 16.48 -23.93
N ARG A 432 15.24 16.45 -22.88
CA ARG A 432 15.58 15.76 -21.60
C ARG A 432 15.75 14.26 -21.78
N ILE A 433 14.84 13.61 -22.50
CA ILE A 433 14.94 12.17 -22.78
C ILE A 433 16.20 11.89 -23.60
N ALA A 434 16.52 12.72 -24.59
CA ALA A 434 17.73 12.55 -25.40
C ALA A 434 19.02 12.73 -24.58
N GLU A 435 19.02 13.60 -23.55
CA GLU A 435 20.17 13.82 -22.68
C GLU A 435 20.42 12.65 -21.71
N THR A 436 19.36 12.08 -21.14
CA THR A 436 19.46 11.02 -20.13
C THR A 436 18.38 9.95 -20.35
N PRO A 437 18.44 9.20 -21.45
CA PRO A 437 17.35 8.30 -21.85
C PRO A 437 17.10 7.17 -20.84
N ASP A 438 18.11 6.69 -20.16
CA ASP A 438 18.02 5.63 -19.14
C ASP A 438 17.16 6.02 -17.93
N ARG A 439 16.96 7.32 -17.68
CA ARG A 439 16.16 7.83 -16.57
C ARG A 439 14.65 7.82 -16.83
N TYR A 440 14.23 7.64 -18.07
CA TYR A 440 12.83 7.77 -18.47
C TYR A 440 12.24 6.50 -19.04
N THR A 441 10.99 6.27 -18.68
CA THR A 441 10.13 5.23 -19.22
C THR A 441 8.86 5.88 -19.72
N LEU A 442 8.44 5.57 -20.93
CA LEU A 442 7.15 5.99 -21.45
C LEU A 442 6.13 4.87 -21.22
N GLN A 443 4.94 5.23 -20.79
CA GLN A 443 3.82 4.31 -20.64
C GLN A 443 2.63 4.77 -21.47
N ALA A 444 1.97 3.82 -22.12
CA ALA A 444 0.74 4.12 -22.85
C ALA A 444 -0.34 4.65 -21.91
N PRO A 445 -1.16 5.60 -22.36
CA PRO A 445 -2.33 6.00 -21.61
C PRO A 445 -3.33 4.84 -21.52
N LEU A 446 -3.89 4.65 -20.33
CA LEU A 446 -5.01 3.73 -20.12
C LEU A 446 -6.22 4.53 -19.66
N PRO A 447 -7.39 4.37 -20.29
CA PRO A 447 -8.62 4.92 -19.75
C PRO A 447 -8.94 4.19 -18.45
N LEU A 448 -8.97 4.94 -17.35
CA LEU A 448 -9.31 4.38 -16.04
C LEU A 448 -10.80 4.11 -15.98
N SER A 449 -11.21 2.95 -15.43
CA SER A 449 -12.62 2.73 -15.13
C SER A 449 -13.14 3.71 -14.08
N HIS A 450 -14.41 4.02 -14.15
CA HIS A 450 -15.09 4.89 -13.21
C HIS A 450 -15.99 4.10 -12.27
N THR A 451 -15.66 4.19 -10.98
CA THR A 451 -16.37 3.52 -9.88
C THR A 451 -17.41 4.44 -9.28
N PRO A 452 -18.64 3.96 -9.02
CA PRO A 452 -19.64 4.76 -8.33
C PRO A 452 -19.19 5.15 -6.93
N CYS A 453 -19.47 6.39 -6.54
CA CYS A 453 -19.14 6.95 -5.24
C CYS A 453 -20.27 7.84 -4.74
N TRP A 454 -20.37 8.00 -3.42
CA TRP A 454 -21.36 8.89 -2.83
C TRP A 454 -20.85 10.34 -2.80
N GLU A 455 -21.57 11.25 -3.45
CA GLU A 455 -21.25 12.68 -3.45
C GLU A 455 -22.28 13.44 -2.59
N PRO A 456 -21.93 13.89 -1.38
CA PRO A 456 -22.83 14.67 -0.53
C PRO A 456 -23.07 16.06 -1.14
N ASP A 457 -24.31 16.54 -1.04
CA ASP A 457 -24.71 17.87 -1.54
C ASP A 457 -24.48 19.00 -0.51
N GLY A 458 -24.00 18.68 0.68
CA GLY A 458 -23.77 19.62 1.79
C GLY A 458 -25.03 20.08 2.50
N ARG A 459 -26.22 19.57 2.12
CA ARG A 459 -27.52 19.91 2.70
C ARG A 459 -28.19 18.73 3.42
N GLY A 460 -27.48 17.62 3.58
CA GLY A 460 -27.97 16.40 4.21
C GLY A 460 -28.42 15.33 3.23
N GLY A 461 -28.39 15.61 1.91
CA GLY A 461 -28.62 14.67 0.81
C GLY A 461 -27.35 14.43 0.00
N GLY A 462 -27.51 13.86 -1.21
CA GLY A 462 -26.41 13.61 -2.15
C GLY A 462 -26.90 12.82 -3.36
N ARG A 463 -25.92 12.38 -4.14
CA ARG A 463 -26.14 11.58 -5.35
C ARG A 463 -25.03 10.55 -5.53
N ILE A 464 -25.23 9.60 -6.40
CA ILE A 464 -24.19 8.67 -6.83
C ILE A 464 -23.42 9.32 -7.98
N GLY A 465 -22.19 9.74 -7.69
CA GLY A 465 -21.23 10.19 -8.69
C GLY A 465 -20.38 9.03 -9.21
N SER A 466 -19.38 9.35 -10.04
CA SER A 466 -18.38 8.38 -10.47
C SER A 466 -16.99 9.02 -10.47
N ARG A 467 -15.96 8.22 -10.17
CA ARG A 467 -14.56 8.67 -10.17
C ARG A 467 -13.66 7.62 -10.79
N ALA A 468 -12.62 8.09 -11.47
CA ALA A 468 -11.57 7.24 -11.96
C ALA A 468 -10.96 6.43 -10.81
N SER A 469 -10.70 5.14 -11.04
CA SER A 469 -10.34 4.22 -9.98
C SER A 469 -9.24 3.23 -10.38
N MET A 470 -8.53 2.70 -9.37
CA MET A 470 -7.47 1.71 -9.48
C MET A 470 -7.57 0.73 -8.33
N LEU A 471 -7.49 -0.57 -8.62
CA LEU A 471 -7.53 -1.63 -7.63
C LEU A 471 -6.11 -2.09 -7.27
N ARG A 472 -5.80 -2.19 -5.99
CA ARG A 472 -4.61 -2.88 -5.49
C ARG A 472 -5.00 -4.20 -4.87
N VAL A 473 -4.46 -5.30 -5.41
CA VAL A 473 -4.63 -6.65 -4.86
C VAL A 473 -3.34 -7.12 -4.21
N PHE A 474 -3.45 -8.10 -3.31
CA PHE A 474 -2.32 -8.59 -2.52
C PHE A 474 -2.18 -10.10 -2.68
N ALA A 475 -1.00 -10.55 -3.08
CA ALA A 475 -0.59 -11.94 -3.10
C ALA A 475 0.30 -12.21 -1.88
N ILE A 476 0.08 -13.34 -1.21
CA ILE A 476 0.76 -13.76 0.02
C ILE A 476 1.31 -15.16 -0.24
N ALA A 477 2.61 -15.36 0.01
CA ALA A 477 3.24 -16.67 -0.14
C ALA A 477 2.61 -17.69 0.81
N ASP A 478 2.42 -18.91 0.33
CA ASP A 478 1.82 -20.00 1.12
C ASP A 478 2.85 -20.83 1.91
N GLY A 479 4.15 -20.48 1.77
CA GLY A 479 5.25 -21.20 2.39
C GLY A 479 5.68 -22.48 1.66
N ASN A 480 4.97 -22.88 0.60
CA ASN A 480 5.24 -24.09 -0.19
C ASN A 480 5.59 -23.79 -1.66
N GLY A 481 5.94 -22.55 -1.95
CA GLY A 481 6.26 -22.07 -3.31
C GLY A 481 5.07 -21.56 -4.10
N GLY A 482 3.84 -21.61 -3.55
CA GLY A 482 2.63 -21.05 -4.12
C GLY A 482 2.22 -19.71 -3.48
N TRP A 483 1.10 -19.18 -3.96
CA TRP A 483 0.58 -17.88 -3.54
C TRP A 483 -0.93 -17.91 -3.33
N GLN A 484 -1.37 -17.37 -2.20
CA GLN A 484 -2.76 -17.05 -1.93
C GLN A 484 -3.01 -15.58 -2.23
N VAL A 485 -4.03 -15.25 -3.00
CA VAL A 485 -4.44 -13.87 -3.23
C VAL A 485 -5.55 -13.50 -2.25
N MET A 486 -5.39 -12.40 -1.53
CA MET A 486 -6.39 -11.89 -0.59
C MET A 486 -7.70 -11.57 -1.35
N PRO A 487 -8.85 -12.18 -1.01
CA PRO A 487 -10.09 -12.04 -1.79
C PRO A 487 -10.76 -10.70 -1.55
N GLY A 488 -10.22 -9.67 -2.18
CA GLY A 488 -10.54 -8.26 -2.03
C GLY A 488 -9.32 -7.44 -2.35
N GLY A 489 -9.37 -6.17 -2.00
CA GLY A 489 -8.26 -5.29 -2.31
C GLY A 489 -8.48 -3.91 -1.72
N PHE A 490 -7.65 -3.03 -2.16
CA PHE A 490 -7.64 -1.64 -1.78
C PHE A 490 -7.98 -0.81 -3.03
N MET A 491 -9.28 -0.50 -3.21
CA MET A 491 -9.73 0.37 -4.28
C MET A 491 -9.38 1.82 -3.94
N ARG A 492 -8.73 2.51 -4.87
CA ARG A 492 -8.37 3.93 -4.77
C ARG A 492 -9.13 4.71 -5.84
N LEU A 493 -9.74 5.81 -5.43
CA LEU A 493 -10.48 6.70 -6.32
C LEU A 493 -9.77 8.04 -6.44
N ALA A 494 -9.83 8.62 -7.62
CA ALA A 494 -9.30 9.96 -7.87
C ALA A 494 -9.99 11.01 -6.99
N PRO A 495 -9.31 12.10 -6.62
CA PRO A 495 -9.95 13.25 -6.03
C PRO A 495 -11.03 13.82 -6.95
N PRO A 496 -12.05 14.51 -6.43
CA PRO A 496 -13.04 15.17 -7.27
C PRO A 496 -12.38 16.06 -8.33
N ARG A 497 -12.83 15.93 -9.57
CA ARG A 497 -12.38 16.74 -10.73
C ARG A 497 -10.93 16.48 -11.20
N LEU A 498 -10.29 15.41 -10.73
CA LEU A 498 -9.00 14.95 -11.22
C LEU A 498 -9.13 13.52 -11.73
N ASP A 499 -8.50 13.21 -12.87
CA ASP A 499 -8.46 11.84 -13.41
C ASP A 499 -7.25 11.05 -12.91
N ALA A 500 -6.49 11.62 -12.00
CA ALA A 500 -5.29 11.01 -11.45
C ALA A 500 -5.57 10.37 -10.09
N VAL A 501 -5.45 9.05 -10.00
CA VAL A 501 -5.66 8.30 -8.77
C VAL A 501 -4.42 8.38 -7.88
N SER A 502 -4.49 9.20 -6.83
CA SER A 502 -3.40 9.37 -5.86
C SER A 502 -3.94 9.71 -4.47
N MET A 503 -3.58 8.88 -3.49
CA MET A 503 -3.92 9.16 -2.09
C MET A 503 -3.24 10.43 -1.58
N GLN A 504 -2.02 10.72 -2.03
CA GLN A 504 -1.27 11.92 -1.66
C GLN A 504 -1.94 13.20 -2.17
N LEU A 505 -2.61 13.16 -3.33
CA LEU A 505 -3.31 14.31 -3.91
C LEU A 505 -4.75 14.47 -3.39
N GLY A 506 -5.17 13.66 -2.44
CA GLY A 506 -6.51 13.74 -1.89
C GLY A 506 -7.48 12.70 -2.40
N GLY A 507 -6.98 11.62 -3.00
CA GLY A 507 -7.78 10.46 -3.34
C GLY A 507 -8.48 9.85 -2.13
N THR A 508 -9.53 9.09 -2.42
CA THR A 508 -10.31 8.33 -1.43
C THR A 508 -10.11 6.85 -1.63
N SER A 509 -10.49 6.03 -0.67
CA SER A 509 -10.51 4.57 -0.81
C SER A 509 -11.94 4.04 -0.80
N ALA A 510 -12.16 2.85 -1.36
CA ALA A 510 -13.39 2.08 -1.17
C ALA A 510 -13.05 0.66 -0.73
N ASP A 511 -13.97 0.03 -0.01
CA ASP A 511 -13.88 -1.41 0.26
C ASP A 511 -14.12 -2.20 -1.04
N THR A 512 -13.51 -3.35 -1.19
CA THR A 512 -13.62 -4.19 -2.40
C THR A 512 -14.28 -5.51 -2.05
N TRP A 513 -15.48 -5.76 -2.56
CA TRP A 513 -16.26 -6.97 -2.32
C TRP A 513 -16.12 -7.96 -3.47
N VAL A 514 -15.48 -9.08 -3.22
CA VAL A 514 -15.45 -10.21 -4.13
C VAL A 514 -16.65 -11.10 -3.82
N LEU A 515 -17.51 -11.26 -4.80
CA LEU A 515 -18.73 -12.03 -4.68
C LEU A 515 -18.46 -13.53 -4.89
N SER A 516 -19.30 -14.41 -4.30
CA SER A 516 -19.26 -15.84 -4.54
C SER A 516 -20.63 -16.34 -4.99
N SER A 517 -20.63 -17.15 -6.04
CA SER A 517 -21.84 -17.83 -6.55
C SER A 517 -22.16 -19.08 -5.74
N GLN A 518 -21.13 -19.71 -5.15
CA GLN A 518 -21.30 -20.94 -4.40
C GLN A 518 -21.83 -20.69 -2.98
N THR A 519 -22.81 -21.50 -2.56
CA THR A 519 -23.06 -21.69 -1.12
C THR A 519 -21.74 -22.11 -0.50
N SER A 520 -21.26 -21.33 0.46
CA SER A 520 -20.08 -21.68 1.27
C SER A 520 -20.36 -23.04 1.92
N GLY A 521 -20.14 -24.10 1.18
CA GLY A 521 -20.03 -25.43 1.74
C GLY A 521 -18.87 -25.34 2.72
N ALA A 522 -19.12 -25.68 3.98
CA ALA A 522 -18.07 -25.81 4.98
C ALA A 522 -16.90 -26.52 4.32
N VAL A 523 -15.73 -25.86 4.27
CA VAL A 523 -14.49 -26.55 3.88
C VAL A 523 -14.41 -27.79 4.75
N PRO A 524 -14.36 -29.01 4.19
CA PRO A 524 -14.30 -30.22 5.01
C PRO A 524 -13.08 -30.11 5.93
N LEU A 525 -13.29 -30.26 7.21
CA LEU A 525 -12.27 -30.24 8.27
C LEU A 525 -11.20 -31.36 8.14
N ALA A 526 -11.14 -32.03 7.00
CA ALA A 526 -10.34 -33.24 6.77
C ALA A 526 -8.87 -33.00 6.44
N ALA A 527 -8.37 -31.73 6.43
CA ALA A 527 -6.94 -31.43 6.21
C ALA A 527 -6.24 -30.89 7.48
N ARG A 528 -6.82 -31.01 8.65
CA ARG A 528 -6.21 -30.61 9.94
C ARG A 528 -5.68 -31.78 10.75
N SER A 529 -4.79 -32.55 10.16
CA SER A 529 -3.97 -33.47 10.96
C SER A 529 -2.57 -32.87 11.09
N GLY A 530 -2.33 -32.12 12.16
CA GLY A 530 -0.99 -31.69 12.53
C GLY A 530 -0.82 -30.32 13.19
N LEU A 531 -1.88 -29.52 13.35
CA LEU A 531 -1.78 -28.26 14.08
C LEU A 531 -2.56 -28.36 15.40
N ALA A 532 -1.87 -28.12 16.51
CA ALA A 532 -2.53 -27.88 17.79
C ALA A 532 -3.53 -26.73 17.60
N ALA A 533 -4.81 -27.01 17.91
CA ALA A 533 -5.91 -26.08 17.74
C ALA A 533 -5.61 -24.79 18.53
N ALA A 534 -5.49 -23.67 17.82
CA ALA A 534 -5.83 -22.38 18.43
C ALA A 534 -7.32 -22.45 18.80
N PRO A 535 -7.73 -21.96 19.98
CA PRO A 535 -9.12 -22.07 20.41
C PRO A 535 -10.03 -21.39 19.40
N ASP A 536 -11.09 -22.10 18.97
CA ASP A 536 -12.11 -21.61 18.02
C ASP A 536 -12.88 -20.37 18.55
N ASP A 537 -12.74 -20.02 19.82
CA ASP A 537 -13.34 -18.84 20.46
C ASP A 537 -12.79 -17.49 20.01
N TRP A 538 -11.68 -17.45 19.26
CA TRP A 538 -11.10 -16.20 18.76
C TRP A 538 -11.86 -15.59 17.57
N LEU A 539 -12.68 -16.37 16.88
CA LEU A 539 -13.36 -15.93 15.65
C LEU A 539 -14.80 -15.43 15.88
N GLU A 540 -15.41 -15.74 17.02
CA GLU A 540 -16.77 -15.29 17.36
C GLU A 540 -16.82 -14.17 18.41
N SER A 541 -15.76 -13.90 19.16
CA SER A 541 -15.77 -12.94 20.27
C SER A 541 -15.11 -11.58 19.98
N THR A 542 -14.74 -11.25 18.75
CA THR A 542 -14.35 -9.89 18.41
C THR A 542 -15.57 -8.97 18.19
N GLN A 543 -16.41 -8.84 19.20
CA GLN A 543 -16.92 -7.51 19.55
C GLN A 543 -15.70 -6.71 19.99
N VAL A 544 -15.16 -5.89 19.10
CA VAL A 544 -14.14 -4.91 19.41
C VAL A 544 -14.81 -3.87 20.33
N SER A 545 -14.81 -4.14 21.61
CA SER A 545 -15.00 -3.10 22.62
C SER A 545 -13.86 -2.13 22.46
N ALA A 546 -14.16 -0.93 22.01
CA ALA A 546 -13.25 0.19 21.96
C ALA A 546 -12.65 0.38 23.37
N LEU A 547 -11.39 -0.02 23.55
CA LEU A 547 -10.59 0.40 24.69
C LEU A 547 -10.12 1.84 24.41
N VAL A 548 -10.96 2.79 24.79
CA VAL A 548 -10.60 4.18 24.97
C VAL A 548 -9.62 4.24 26.15
N PRO A 549 -8.44 4.89 26.03
CA PRO A 549 -7.61 5.17 27.19
C PRO A 549 -8.40 6.06 28.17
N PRO A 550 -8.28 5.89 29.48
CA PRO A 550 -9.05 6.69 30.44
C PRO A 550 -8.57 8.14 30.38
N SER A 551 -9.29 8.99 29.70
CA SER A 551 -9.24 10.42 29.90
C SER A 551 -10.11 10.75 31.10
N CYS A 552 -9.53 11.44 32.07
CA CYS A 552 -10.22 12.01 33.23
C CYS A 552 -11.48 12.75 32.78
N ILE A 553 -12.64 12.23 33.13
CA ILE A 553 -13.89 12.96 33.07
C ILE A 553 -14.35 13.19 34.52
N ASP A 554 -14.34 14.46 34.90
CA ASP A 554 -15.02 14.98 36.08
C ASP A 554 -16.48 14.61 36.02
N THR A 555 -16.97 13.86 37.01
CA THR A 555 -18.41 13.77 37.30
C THR A 555 -18.65 14.36 38.67
N ALA A 556 -19.09 15.58 38.67
CA ALA A 556 -19.90 16.11 39.78
C ALA A 556 -21.35 15.73 39.55
N SER A 557 -21.93 14.98 40.46
CA SER A 557 -23.28 15.16 41.01
C SER A 557 -23.93 13.86 41.48
N SER A 558 -24.03 13.81 42.77
CA SER A 558 -25.20 13.51 43.64
C SER A 558 -25.48 12.05 44.03
N ARG A 559 -25.30 11.91 45.34
CA ARG A 559 -26.10 11.22 46.37
C ARG A 559 -25.98 9.72 46.59
N GLY A 560 -25.54 9.39 47.82
CA GLY A 560 -26.03 8.23 48.53
C GLY A 560 -24.95 7.43 49.25
N GLY A 561 -24.72 7.68 50.51
CA GLY A 561 -23.82 7.19 51.51
C GLY A 561 -23.56 5.70 51.58
N ALA A 562 -22.34 5.41 51.98
CA ALA A 562 -21.98 4.49 53.06
C ALA A 562 -20.45 4.54 53.29
N SER A 563 -20.12 4.78 54.54
CA SER A 563 -18.78 4.74 55.17
C SER A 563 -18.10 3.41 55.00
N LEU A 564 -16.72 3.41 54.79
CA LEU A 564 -15.74 2.62 55.55
C LEU A 564 -14.31 2.86 55.09
N MET A 565 -13.56 3.38 56.02
CA MET A 565 -12.11 3.25 56.32
C MET A 565 -11.02 3.36 55.22
N ASN A 566 -10.26 4.47 55.32
CA ASN A 566 -8.89 4.66 54.83
C ASN A 566 -7.85 3.87 55.68
N PRO A 567 -6.73 3.49 55.07
CA PRO A 567 -5.44 3.68 55.73
C PRO A 567 -4.50 4.62 54.89
N PRO A 568 -3.42 5.15 55.51
CA PRO A 568 -2.85 6.44 55.21
C PRO A 568 -1.62 6.41 54.30
N GLY A 569 -1.44 7.50 53.54
CA GLY A 569 -0.12 8.04 53.25
C GLY A 569 0.45 7.82 51.85
N MET A 570 0.14 8.75 50.94
CA MET A 570 1.09 9.27 49.96
C MET A 570 0.62 10.65 49.50
N THR A 571 1.40 11.66 49.85
CA THR A 571 1.22 13.06 49.48
C THR A 571 1.60 13.29 48.03
N CYS A 572 0.62 13.71 47.21
CA CYS A 572 0.89 14.32 45.92
C CYS A 572 1.15 15.82 46.12
N GLN A 573 2.30 16.31 45.69
CA GLN A 573 2.54 17.75 45.55
C GLN A 573 1.93 18.27 44.24
N PRO A 574 1.33 19.48 44.24
CA PRO A 574 0.80 20.10 43.02
C PRO A 574 1.92 20.78 42.21
N PRO A 575 1.76 20.92 40.88
CA PRO A 575 2.72 21.60 40.03
C PRO A 575 2.63 23.12 40.20
N LEU A 576 3.80 23.77 40.15
CA LEU A 576 4.02 25.21 40.23
C LEU A 576 3.44 25.94 39.00
N PRO A 577 2.96 27.18 39.16
CA PRO A 577 2.40 27.96 38.05
C PRO A 577 3.51 28.59 37.18
N SER A 578 3.31 28.54 35.88
CA SER A 578 4.12 29.20 34.85
C SER A 578 3.99 30.72 34.93
N ALA A 579 5.13 31.40 35.05
CA ALA A 579 5.24 32.86 35.04
C ALA A 579 5.05 33.43 33.62
N MET A 580 4.34 34.55 33.60
CA MET A 580 3.98 35.36 32.44
C MET A 580 5.17 35.89 31.63
N ALA A 581 4.95 35.89 30.32
CA ALA A 581 5.77 36.56 29.32
C ALA A 581 5.80 38.08 29.51
N ASN A 582 6.99 38.66 29.34
CA ASN A 582 7.18 40.07 29.14
C ASN A 582 7.62 40.33 27.70
N THR A 583 6.77 41.04 26.97
CA THR A 583 7.03 41.63 25.67
C THR A 583 8.10 42.71 25.74
N ARG A 584 9.13 42.61 24.93
CA ARG A 584 9.90 43.78 24.45
C ARG A 584 10.21 43.63 22.97
N SER A 585 9.67 44.60 22.25
CA SER A 585 9.98 45.04 20.91
C SER A 585 11.49 45.21 20.68
N MET A 586 12.02 44.66 19.59
CA MET A 586 13.22 45.24 18.90
C MET A 586 13.18 44.96 17.39
N ALA A 587 13.03 46.04 16.70
CA ALA A 587 13.52 46.50 15.43
C ALA A 587 14.08 45.53 14.38
N ALA A 588 13.57 45.71 13.18
CA ALA A 588 14.03 45.25 11.89
C ALA A 588 15.56 45.34 11.71
N ARG A 589 16.18 44.29 11.21
CA ARG A 589 17.49 44.32 10.58
C ARG A 589 17.33 43.89 9.12
N GLU A 590 17.85 44.75 8.25
CA GLU A 590 18.00 44.62 6.81
C GLU A 590 18.85 43.39 6.42
N PRO A 591 18.66 42.84 5.19
CA PRO A 591 19.45 41.72 4.70
C PRO A 591 20.83 42.14 4.24
N MET A 592 21.86 41.42 4.66
CA MET A 592 23.25 41.60 4.23
C MET A 592 23.40 41.24 2.76
N ARG A 593 24.10 42.13 2.03
CA ARG A 593 24.60 41.94 0.67
C ARG A 593 25.77 40.95 0.64
N PRO A 594 25.91 40.16 -0.44
CA PRO A 594 27.07 39.30 -0.64
C PRO A 594 28.34 40.14 -1.02
N PRO A 595 29.56 39.61 -0.71
CA PRO A 595 30.81 40.30 -1.01
C PRO A 595 31.16 40.28 -2.51
N PRO A 596 31.95 41.26 -2.99
CA PRO A 596 32.28 41.42 -4.40
C PRO A 596 33.35 40.43 -4.88
N ARG A 597 33.26 40.04 -6.15
CA ARG A 597 34.27 39.26 -6.88
C ARG A 597 35.52 40.11 -7.15
N PRO A 598 36.73 39.53 -7.11
CA PRO A 598 37.91 40.22 -7.58
C PRO A 598 37.98 40.21 -9.11
N SER A 599 38.28 41.35 -9.65
CA SER A 599 38.56 41.65 -11.05
C SER A 599 40.06 41.53 -11.37
N GLY A 600 40.35 41.16 -12.60
CA GLY A 600 41.65 41.48 -13.24
C GLY A 600 42.44 40.23 -13.60
N SER A 601 42.53 39.89 -14.77
CA SER A 601 43.14 40.38 -16.01
C SER A 601 44.39 39.59 -16.40
N GLN A 602 44.34 39.22 -17.64
CA GLN A 602 45.37 39.21 -18.67
C GLN A 602 46.07 37.90 -19.06
N HIS A 603 45.76 37.52 -20.29
CA HIS A 603 46.64 37.13 -21.42
C HIS A 603 47.79 36.11 -21.18
N GLY A 604 47.74 35.08 -21.96
CA GLY A 604 48.87 34.24 -22.31
C GLY A 604 48.47 33.17 -23.33
N VAL A 605 48.58 33.53 -24.59
CA VAL A 605 48.61 32.62 -25.75
C VAL A 605 49.88 31.80 -25.70
N CYS A 606 49.81 30.48 -25.88
CA CYS A 606 50.87 29.74 -26.57
C CYS A 606 50.35 28.40 -27.12
N GLU A 607 50.79 28.18 -28.33
CA GLU A 607 50.47 27.14 -29.29
C GLU A 607 51.06 25.76 -28.96
N SER A 608 50.40 24.78 -29.58
CA SER A 608 50.95 23.56 -30.22
C SER A 608 51.90 22.60 -29.46
N GLY A 609 51.55 21.33 -29.49
CA GLY A 609 52.50 20.26 -29.26
C GLY A 609 51.85 18.89 -29.17
N SER A 610 51.76 18.22 -30.31
CA SER A 610 51.51 16.80 -30.52
C SER A 610 52.37 15.89 -29.65
N GLY A 611 51.82 14.77 -29.16
CA GLY A 611 52.64 13.69 -28.60
C GLY A 611 51.77 12.54 -28.09
N ALA A 612 51.60 11.53 -28.94
CA ALA A 612 51.15 10.20 -28.58
C ALA A 612 52.18 9.52 -27.66
N CYS A 613 51.70 8.73 -26.67
CA CYS A 613 52.24 7.38 -26.39
C CYS A 613 51.34 6.65 -25.38
N SER A 614 50.97 5.47 -25.81
CA SER A 614 50.55 4.27 -25.15
C SER A 614 51.24 3.94 -23.80
N VAL A 615 50.48 3.50 -22.83
CA VAL A 615 50.47 2.16 -22.22
C VAL A 615 49.12 2.02 -21.48
#